data_3f893ca3a371a5c0989a95ace59b93fe
#
_entry.id   3f893ca3a371a5c0989a95ace59b93fe
#
_cell.length_a   1.000
_cell.length_b   1.000
_cell.length_c   1.000
_cell.angle_alpha   90.00
_cell.angle_beta   90.00
_cell.angle_gamma   90.00
#
_symmetry.space_group_name_H-M   'P 1'
#
loop_
_entity.id
_entity.type
_entity.pdbx_description
1 polymer ?
#
loop_
_entity_poly.entity_id
_entity_poly.type
_entity_poly.pdbx_seq_one_letter_code
_entity_poly.pdbx_strand_id
1 'polypeptide(L)'
;MSFPAPVSFPDATPSPVARAEHFVWLTARVLEQRRFAYHFPTKAVGAGREQAAEAVETALAAYATRDGGYGYALEPDLRGPVSQPLHAGHALRVLDSIRRCGGQRVERVCRYLTSVSTPQGALPAIHPSQRGYPSAPFVPVVDDPPSELLATGPVVGLLHRNEVWHAWLFRATDFCWAAVESLGTSHPYEVQAAIAFLDGVPDRSRAQAAADRLGRLVREQRLAALDPDGLDAYPVSPGYAPGEHHFPHDFAKVPESLARAWFTDAEMERSLDFLAREQREDGGWPVRWRQWAPGTALEARPIVTIEALRTLRAYGRPID
;
A
#
# COMPACT_ATOMS: atom_id res chain seq x y z
N MET A 1 1.97 18.17 51.10
CA MET A 1 1.32 18.12 49.76
C MET A 1 1.12 16.64 49.45
N SER A 2 -0.15 16.20 49.48
CA SER A 2 -0.47 14.78 49.22
C SER A 2 -0.67 14.64 47.70
N PHE A 3 0.08 13.75 47.07
CA PHE A 3 -0.13 13.40 45.68
C PHE A 3 -1.46 12.68 45.54
N PRO A 4 -2.28 12.97 44.50
CA PRO A 4 -3.49 12.20 44.24
C PRO A 4 -3.11 10.74 43.93
N ALA A 5 -3.93 9.82 44.42
CA ALA A 5 -3.75 8.40 44.17
C ALA A 5 -3.75 8.13 42.66
N PRO A 6 -2.94 7.15 42.19
CA PRO A 6 -2.94 6.79 40.77
C PRO A 6 -4.35 6.38 40.33
N VAL A 7 -4.81 6.95 39.23
CA VAL A 7 -6.09 6.58 38.62
C VAL A 7 -5.94 5.12 38.17
N SER A 8 -6.67 4.19 38.81
CA SER A 8 -6.76 2.82 38.34
C SER A 8 -7.57 2.80 37.04
N PHE A 9 -6.91 2.50 35.93
CA PHE A 9 -7.58 2.21 34.68
C PHE A 9 -8.27 0.83 34.80
N PRO A 10 -9.46 0.66 34.20
CA PRO A 10 -10.14 -0.62 34.21
C PRO A 10 -9.26 -1.70 33.57
N ASP A 11 -9.23 -2.91 34.17
CA ASP A 11 -8.46 -4.10 33.81
C ASP A 11 -8.78 -4.74 32.43
N ALA A 12 -9.47 -4.03 31.53
CA ALA A 12 -9.74 -4.52 30.19
C ALA A 12 -8.54 -4.24 29.28
N THR A 13 -7.92 -5.27 28.74
CA THR A 13 -6.87 -5.13 27.72
C THR A 13 -7.40 -4.26 26.56
N PRO A 14 -6.72 -3.15 26.23
CA PRO A 14 -7.19 -2.26 25.15
C PRO A 14 -7.32 -3.01 23.82
N SER A 15 -8.36 -2.70 23.05
CA SER A 15 -8.57 -3.31 21.75
C SER A 15 -7.40 -3.06 20.78
N PRO A 16 -7.24 -3.88 19.71
CA PRO A 16 -6.22 -3.64 18.70
C PRO A 16 -6.24 -2.23 18.12
N VAL A 17 -7.43 -1.68 17.85
CA VAL A 17 -7.58 -0.29 17.36
C VAL A 17 -7.13 0.72 18.42
N ALA A 18 -7.49 0.55 19.68
CA ALA A 18 -7.11 1.49 20.75
C ALA A 18 -5.59 1.51 20.96
N ARG A 19 -4.92 0.34 20.91
CA ARG A 19 -3.44 0.27 20.98
C ARG A 19 -2.79 0.94 19.76
N ALA A 20 -3.33 0.68 18.57
CA ALA A 20 -2.83 1.29 17.34
C ALA A 20 -3.06 2.80 17.30
N GLU A 21 -4.17 3.31 17.83
CA GLU A 21 -4.43 4.74 17.96
C GLU A 21 -3.34 5.41 18.81
N HIS A 22 -3.02 4.83 19.97
CA HIS A 22 -1.96 5.34 20.83
C HIS A 22 -0.60 5.36 20.12
N PHE A 23 -0.24 4.26 19.44
CA PHE A 23 0.98 4.17 18.64
C PHE A 23 1.05 5.25 17.54
N VAL A 24 -0.05 5.44 16.79
CA VAL A 24 -0.12 6.44 15.71
C VAL A 24 0.01 7.87 16.25
N TRP A 25 -0.61 8.19 17.39
CA TRP A 25 -0.46 9.51 18.00
C TRP A 25 0.97 9.79 18.46
N LEU A 26 1.71 8.80 18.91
CA LEU A 26 3.09 8.96 19.38
C LEU A 26 4.12 9.04 18.26
N THR A 27 3.89 8.37 17.13
CA THR A 27 4.97 8.10 16.16
C THR A 27 4.70 8.58 14.74
N ALA A 28 3.42 8.77 14.38
CA ALA A 28 3.06 8.99 12.98
C ALA A 28 3.15 10.45 12.55
N ARG A 29 3.41 10.65 11.26
CA ARG A 29 3.24 11.96 10.61
C ARG A 29 1.75 12.38 10.65
N VAL A 30 1.49 13.67 10.52
CA VAL A 30 0.11 14.20 10.54
C VAL A 30 -0.78 13.51 9.49
N LEU A 31 -0.24 13.15 8.33
CA LEU A 31 -1.00 12.46 7.29
C LEU A 31 -1.56 11.13 7.81
N GLU A 32 -0.73 10.28 8.41
CA GLU A 32 -1.15 8.98 8.93
C GLU A 32 -2.09 9.12 10.14
N GLN A 33 -1.88 10.13 11.00
CA GLN A 33 -2.84 10.44 12.09
C GLN A 33 -4.22 10.78 11.54
N ARG A 34 -4.32 11.60 10.48
CA ARG A 34 -5.59 11.95 9.84
C ARG A 34 -6.22 10.77 9.10
N ARG A 35 -5.40 9.94 8.43
CA ARG A 35 -5.85 8.69 7.81
C ARG A 35 -6.41 7.72 8.84
N PHE A 36 -5.72 7.55 9.97
CA PHE A 36 -6.19 6.69 11.06
C PHE A 36 -7.55 7.16 11.57
N ALA A 37 -7.68 8.44 11.92
CA ALA A 37 -8.95 9.03 12.39
C ALA A 37 -10.10 8.90 11.39
N TYR A 38 -9.82 8.96 10.08
CA TYR A 38 -10.82 8.72 9.04
C TYR A 38 -11.29 7.27 8.99
N HIS A 39 -10.36 6.32 9.08
CA HIS A 39 -10.67 4.90 8.97
C HIS A 39 -11.24 4.29 10.25
N PHE A 40 -10.79 4.78 11.41
CA PHE A 40 -11.13 4.27 12.74
C PHE A 40 -11.62 5.41 13.63
N PRO A 41 -12.81 5.98 13.34
CA PRO A 41 -13.34 7.10 14.11
C PRO A 41 -13.68 6.66 15.53
N THR A 42 -13.09 7.33 16.53
CA THR A 42 -13.46 7.14 17.93
C THR A 42 -14.65 8.05 18.26
N LYS A 43 -15.49 7.62 19.20
CA LYS A 43 -16.67 8.40 19.63
C LYS A 43 -16.33 9.81 20.16
N ALA A 44 -15.08 10.03 20.56
CA ALA A 44 -14.61 11.31 21.09
C ALA A 44 -14.36 12.38 20.02
N VAL A 45 -14.14 11.99 18.77
CA VAL A 45 -13.88 12.92 17.66
C VAL A 45 -15.12 12.99 16.77
N GLY A 46 -16.07 13.84 17.13
CA GLY A 46 -17.35 14.04 16.45
C GLY A 46 -17.27 14.73 15.09
N ALA A 47 -16.11 14.68 14.39
CA ALA A 47 -15.99 15.17 13.02
C ALA A 47 -16.76 14.26 12.06
N GLY A 48 -17.64 14.82 11.24
CA GLY A 48 -18.32 14.09 10.19
C GLY A 48 -17.30 13.48 9.21
N ARG A 49 -17.67 12.39 8.54
CA ARG A 49 -16.78 11.67 7.60
C ARG A 49 -16.20 12.59 6.51
N GLU A 50 -16.98 13.57 6.07
CA GLU A 50 -16.56 14.59 5.11
C GLU A 50 -15.41 15.44 5.66
N GLN A 51 -15.55 15.98 6.86
CA GLN A 51 -14.51 16.78 7.53
C GLN A 51 -13.24 15.95 7.79
N ALA A 52 -13.38 14.67 8.13
CA ALA A 52 -12.24 13.78 8.28
C ALA A 52 -11.51 13.56 6.96
N ALA A 53 -12.23 13.41 5.84
CA ALA A 53 -11.63 13.31 4.51
C ALA A 53 -10.89 14.59 4.12
N GLU A 54 -11.47 15.77 4.34
CA GLU A 54 -10.83 17.07 4.11
C GLU A 54 -9.52 17.23 4.92
N ALA A 55 -9.51 16.74 6.17
CA ALA A 55 -8.32 16.79 7.01
C ALA A 55 -7.18 15.91 6.44
N VAL A 56 -7.52 14.75 5.85
CA VAL A 56 -6.53 13.91 5.13
C VAL A 56 -6.03 14.62 3.88
N GLU A 57 -6.93 15.21 3.07
CA GLU A 57 -6.55 15.94 1.86
C GLU A 57 -5.64 17.14 2.17
N THR A 58 -5.93 17.87 3.26
CA THR A 58 -5.11 18.99 3.72
C THR A 58 -3.71 18.53 4.14
N ALA A 59 -3.61 17.43 4.89
CA ALA A 59 -2.33 16.86 5.27
C ALA A 59 -1.54 16.34 4.07
N LEU A 60 -2.21 15.70 3.11
CA LEU A 60 -1.59 15.21 1.87
C LEU A 60 -1.08 16.36 0.99
N ALA A 61 -1.74 17.52 1.00
CA ALA A 61 -1.34 18.67 0.19
C ALA A 61 0.07 19.20 0.54
N ALA A 62 0.58 18.94 1.74
CA ALA A 62 1.94 19.30 2.14
C ALA A 62 3.04 18.56 1.33
N TYR A 63 2.68 17.45 0.70
CA TYR A 63 3.58 16.65 -0.14
C TYR A 63 3.43 16.95 -1.63
N ALA A 64 2.48 17.79 -2.02
CA ALA A 64 2.24 18.16 -3.41
C ALA A 64 3.34 19.09 -3.94
N THR A 65 3.71 18.91 -5.21
CA THR A 65 4.69 19.71 -5.91
C THR A 65 4.05 20.59 -6.99
N ARG A 66 4.79 21.56 -7.50
CA ARG A 66 4.26 22.52 -8.49
C ARG A 66 3.93 21.91 -9.85
N ASP A 67 4.58 20.80 -10.21
CA ASP A 67 4.38 20.08 -11.46
C ASP A 67 3.14 19.17 -11.45
N GLY A 68 2.42 19.12 -10.33
CA GLY A 68 1.23 18.32 -10.15
C GLY A 68 1.47 16.92 -9.58
N GLY A 69 2.74 16.55 -9.37
CA GLY A 69 3.13 15.31 -8.68
C GLY A 69 3.24 15.46 -7.17
N TYR A 70 3.95 14.54 -6.55
CA TYR A 70 4.19 14.49 -5.11
C TYR A 70 5.64 14.16 -4.80
N GLY A 71 6.16 14.69 -3.69
CA GLY A 71 7.53 14.53 -3.21
C GLY A 71 7.63 14.53 -1.68
N TYR A 72 8.69 15.11 -1.15
CA TYR A 72 8.89 15.39 0.29
C TYR A 72 8.80 14.15 1.20
N ALA A 73 9.33 13.02 0.74
CA ALA A 73 9.31 11.77 1.50
C ALA A 73 7.89 11.25 1.82
N LEU A 74 6.90 11.49 0.95
CA LEU A 74 5.59 10.87 1.07
C LEU A 74 5.71 9.34 1.07
N GLU A 75 6.55 8.79 0.19
CA GLU A 75 7.01 7.40 0.22
C GLU A 75 8.31 7.31 1.04
N PRO A 76 8.40 6.49 2.10
CA PRO A 76 9.57 6.46 3.00
C PRO A 76 10.90 6.12 2.33
N ASP A 77 10.89 5.45 1.18
CA ASP A 77 12.09 5.01 0.48
C ASP A 77 12.75 6.09 -0.39
N LEU A 78 12.09 7.24 -0.54
CA LEU A 78 12.58 8.36 -1.35
C LEU A 78 12.60 9.66 -0.55
N ARG A 79 13.66 10.46 -0.72
CA ARG A 79 13.82 11.77 -0.07
C ARG A 79 13.90 12.88 -1.12
N GLY A 80 13.67 14.11 -0.69
CA GLY A 80 13.80 15.29 -1.52
C GLY A 80 12.47 15.88 -1.99
N PRO A 81 12.52 17.12 -2.52
CA PRO A 81 11.34 17.89 -2.87
C PRO A 81 10.80 17.59 -4.27
N VAL A 82 11.43 16.65 -4.99
CA VAL A 82 11.09 16.34 -6.38
C VAL A 82 9.96 15.34 -6.47
N SER A 83 9.11 15.50 -7.48
CA SER A 83 8.06 14.53 -7.79
C SER A 83 8.63 13.20 -8.24
N GLN A 84 8.01 12.12 -7.78
CA GLN A 84 8.35 10.77 -8.19
C GLN A 84 7.10 9.93 -8.47
N PRO A 85 7.15 8.96 -9.41
CA PRO A 85 6.02 8.09 -9.68
C PRO A 85 5.51 7.34 -8.43
N LEU A 86 6.43 6.86 -7.57
CA LEU A 86 6.07 6.18 -6.33
C LEU A 86 5.33 7.10 -5.36
N HIS A 87 5.75 8.37 -5.22
CA HIS A 87 5.03 9.35 -4.40
C HIS A 87 3.63 9.64 -4.97
N ALA A 88 3.50 9.79 -6.29
CA ALA A 88 2.22 10.00 -6.95
C ALA A 88 1.27 8.80 -6.75
N GLY A 89 1.80 7.58 -6.89
CA GLY A 89 1.06 6.34 -6.59
C GLY A 89 0.61 6.27 -5.13
N HIS A 90 1.45 6.66 -4.17
CA HIS A 90 1.07 6.74 -2.76
C HIS A 90 -0.05 7.76 -2.53
N ALA A 91 0.07 8.95 -3.10
CA ALA A 91 -0.97 9.98 -2.99
C ALA A 91 -2.32 9.49 -3.54
N LEU A 92 -2.31 8.82 -4.70
CA LEU A 92 -3.53 8.24 -5.28
C LEU A 92 -4.13 7.15 -4.37
N ARG A 93 -3.31 6.27 -3.75
CA ARG A 93 -3.79 5.28 -2.75
C ARG A 93 -4.43 5.96 -1.54
N VAL A 94 -3.85 7.05 -1.05
CA VAL A 94 -4.45 7.83 0.05
C VAL A 94 -5.80 8.39 -0.37
N LEU A 95 -5.89 9.05 -1.53
CA LEU A 95 -7.14 9.63 -2.06
C LEU A 95 -8.22 8.57 -2.30
N ASP A 96 -7.86 7.43 -2.88
CA ASP A 96 -8.77 6.30 -3.05
C ASP A 96 -9.31 5.80 -1.71
N SER A 97 -8.44 5.65 -0.71
CA SER A 97 -8.82 5.14 0.61
C SER A 97 -9.84 6.00 1.34
N ILE A 98 -9.92 7.28 1.01
CA ILE A 98 -10.89 8.26 1.55
C ILE A 98 -12.01 8.59 0.56
N ARG A 99 -12.10 7.88 -0.58
CA ARG A 99 -13.09 8.08 -1.65
C ARG A 99 -13.03 9.48 -2.30
N ARG A 100 -11.82 9.99 -2.49
CA ARG A 100 -11.53 11.31 -3.08
C ARG A 100 -10.62 11.21 -4.31
N CYS A 101 -10.51 10.03 -4.94
CA CYS A 101 -9.67 9.81 -6.10
C CYS A 101 -10.35 10.29 -7.38
N GLY A 102 -10.47 11.60 -7.56
CA GLY A 102 -11.09 12.24 -8.73
C GLY A 102 -10.86 13.75 -8.78
N GLY A 103 -11.47 14.39 -9.79
CA GLY A 103 -11.45 15.84 -9.96
C GLY A 103 -10.09 16.41 -10.37
N GLN A 104 -9.95 17.75 -10.25
CA GLN A 104 -8.78 18.50 -10.75
C GLN A 104 -7.44 18.07 -10.12
N ARG A 105 -7.45 17.57 -8.87
CA ARG A 105 -6.23 17.10 -8.21
C ARG A 105 -5.69 15.85 -8.91
N VAL A 106 -6.55 14.87 -9.14
CA VAL A 106 -6.16 13.62 -9.82
C VAL A 106 -5.80 13.89 -11.29
N GLU A 107 -6.49 14.80 -11.94
CA GLU A 107 -6.16 15.26 -13.29
C GLU A 107 -4.73 15.82 -13.37
N ARG A 108 -4.29 16.62 -12.39
CA ARG A 108 -2.90 17.11 -12.32
C ARG A 108 -1.90 15.98 -12.12
N VAL A 109 -2.24 15.00 -11.26
CA VAL A 109 -1.40 13.80 -11.08
C VAL A 109 -1.27 13.02 -12.38
N CYS A 110 -2.35 12.80 -13.11
CA CYS A 110 -2.32 12.09 -14.39
C CYS A 110 -1.47 12.84 -15.44
N ARG A 111 -1.50 14.17 -15.48
CA ARG A 111 -0.59 14.97 -16.34
C ARG A 111 0.87 14.81 -15.95
N TYR A 112 1.19 14.84 -14.65
CA TYR A 112 2.53 14.55 -14.15
C TYR A 112 2.97 13.13 -14.57
N LEU A 113 2.14 12.11 -14.32
CA LEU A 113 2.44 10.73 -14.70
C LEU A 113 2.67 10.58 -16.22
N THR A 114 1.90 11.31 -17.03
CA THR A 114 2.12 11.35 -18.48
C THR A 114 3.51 11.88 -18.84
N SER A 115 3.96 12.94 -18.16
CA SER A 115 5.25 13.59 -18.46
C SER A 115 6.47 12.73 -18.08
N VAL A 116 6.31 11.79 -17.17
CA VAL A 116 7.39 10.90 -16.70
C VAL A 116 7.25 9.46 -17.17
N SER A 117 6.21 9.16 -17.95
CA SER A 117 5.98 7.83 -18.49
C SER A 117 6.89 7.53 -19.67
N THR A 118 7.22 6.26 -19.85
CA THR A 118 7.94 5.75 -21.02
C THR A 118 7.08 5.87 -22.29
N PRO A 119 7.64 5.71 -23.49
CA PRO A 119 6.87 5.72 -24.74
C PRO A 119 5.73 4.69 -24.76
N GLN A 120 5.87 3.57 -24.03
CA GLN A 120 4.86 2.55 -23.87
C GLN A 120 3.73 2.94 -22.90
N GLY A 121 3.86 4.10 -22.23
CA GLY A 121 2.91 4.57 -21.23
C GLY A 121 3.16 4.03 -19.81
N ALA A 122 4.19 3.23 -19.61
CA ALA A 122 4.54 2.70 -18.30
C ALA A 122 5.23 3.75 -17.41
N LEU A 123 5.17 3.54 -16.12
CA LEU A 123 5.91 4.33 -15.13
C LEU A 123 7.20 3.59 -14.76
N PRO A 124 8.33 4.31 -14.62
CA PRO A 124 9.48 3.79 -13.92
C PRO A 124 9.22 3.81 -12.41
N ALA A 125 9.90 2.96 -11.63
CA ALA A 125 9.84 3.05 -10.17
C ALA A 125 10.39 4.40 -9.70
N ILE A 126 11.55 4.80 -10.23
CA ILE A 126 12.16 6.10 -9.95
C ILE A 126 12.46 6.84 -11.26
N HIS A 127 12.06 8.11 -11.33
CA HIS A 127 12.44 9.00 -12.41
C HIS A 127 13.83 9.62 -12.13
N PRO A 128 14.67 9.88 -13.17
CA PRO A 128 16.02 10.44 -13.02
C PRO A 128 16.10 11.77 -12.26
N SER A 129 15.00 12.52 -12.13
CA SER A 129 14.94 13.72 -11.28
C SER A 129 15.28 13.48 -9.81
N GLN A 130 15.27 12.22 -9.35
CA GLN A 130 15.70 11.83 -8.00
C GLN A 130 17.21 12.01 -7.78
N ARG A 131 17.99 12.12 -8.87
CA ARG A 131 19.45 12.25 -8.76
C ARG A 131 19.85 13.40 -7.85
N GLY A 132 20.76 13.14 -6.93
CA GLY A 132 21.20 14.10 -5.93
C GLY A 132 20.39 14.11 -4.65
N TYR A 133 19.30 13.37 -4.57
CA TYR A 133 18.55 13.18 -3.33
C TYR A 133 18.67 11.73 -2.83
N PRO A 134 18.64 11.50 -1.51
CA PRO A 134 18.73 10.15 -0.96
C PRO A 134 17.55 9.26 -1.40
N SER A 135 17.86 8.01 -1.73
CA SER A 135 16.88 6.96 -2.04
C SER A 135 17.35 5.63 -1.49
N ALA A 136 16.42 4.69 -1.31
CA ALA A 136 16.75 3.34 -0.88
C ALA A 136 17.73 2.68 -1.87
N PRO A 137 18.80 2.01 -1.40
CA PRO A 137 19.80 1.41 -2.29
C PRO A 137 19.26 0.31 -3.22
N PHE A 138 18.12 -0.30 -2.85
CA PHE A 138 17.44 -1.31 -3.66
C PHE A 138 16.53 -0.71 -4.75
N VAL A 139 16.45 0.62 -4.84
CA VAL A 139 15.74 1.34 -5.91
C VAL A 139 16.74 2.32 -6.57
N PRO A 140 17.60 1.84 -7.47
CA PRO A 140 18.65 2.65 -8.06
C PRO A 140 18.11 3.71 -9.02
N VAL A 141 18.74 4.89 -9.01
CA VAL A 141 18.46 5.97 -9.97
C VAL A 141 19.30 5.77 -11.22
N VAL A 142 18.67 5.46 -12.34
CA VAL A 142 19.31 5.26 -13.64
C VAL A 142 18.85 6.31 -14.66
N ASP A 143 19.64 6.55 -15.72
CA ASP A 143 19.31 7.58 -16.72
C ASP A 143 18.14 7.19 -17.63
N ASP A 144 18.08 5.91 -17.99
CA ASP A 144 17.03 5.32 -18.81
C ASP A 144 16.31 4.22 -17.99
N PRO A 145 15.36 4.61 -17.12
CA PRO A 145 14.72 3.66 -16.23
C PRO A 145 13.75 2.73 -16.99
N PRO A 146 13.70 1.45 -16.63
CA PRO A 146 12.82 0.50 -17.29
C PRO A 146 11.35 0.81 -17.02
N SER A 147 10.50 0.32 -17.91
CA SER A 147 9.06 0.24 -17.72
C SER A 147 8.73 -0.83 -16.70
N GLU A 148 8.03 -0.49 -15.62
CA GLU A 148 7.79 -1.42 -14.52
C GLU A 148 6.30 -1.63 -14.22
N LEU A 149 5.87 -2.89 -14.24
CA LEU A 149 4.52 -3.27 -13.80
C LEU A 149 4.31 -2.90 -12.31
N LEU A 150 5.35 -3.04 -11.49
CA LEU A 150 5.32 -2.72 -10.06
C LEU A 150 4.92 -1.25 -9.80
N ALA A 151 5.41 -0.33 -10.61
CA ALA A 151 5.06 1.09 -10.50
C ALA A 151 3.76 1.44 -11.23
N THR A 152 3.46 0.77 -12.34
CA THR A 152 2.35 1.14 -13.25
C THR A 152 1.04 0.46 -12.87
N GLY A 153 1.06 -0.84 -12.63
CA GLY A 153 -0.13 -1.66 -12.43
C GLY A 153 -1.06 -1.15 -11.32
N PRO A 154 -0.56 -0.91 -10.10
CA PRO A 154 -1.39 -0.43 -9.00
C PRO A 154 -2.03 0.93 -9.27
N VAL A 155 -1.31 1.83 -9.96
CA VAL A 155 -1.81 3.16 -10.31
C VAL A 155 -2.92 3.06 -11.36
N VAL A 156 -2.71 2.29 -12.41
CA VAL A 156 -3.68 2.10 -13.50
C VAL A 156 -4.96 1.43 -12.98
N GLY A 157 -4.83 0.35 -12.21
CA GLY A 157 -5.98 -0.34 -11.61
C GLY A 157 -6.79 0.57 -10.69
N LEU A 158 -6.10 1.37 -9.87
CA LEU A 158 -6.74 2.33 -8.98
C LEU A 158 -7.50 3.43 -9.74
N LEU A 159 -6.93 3.98 -10.79
CA LEU A 159 -7.57 5.01 -11.60
C LEU A 159 -8.80 4.45 -12.35
N HIS A 160 -8.73 3.24 -12.89
CA HIS A 160 -9.88 2.57 -13.49
C HIS A 160 -11.01 2.33 -12.48
N ARG A 161 -10.68 1.82 -11.30
CA ARG A 161 -11.68 1.56 -10.23
C ARG A 161 -12.41 2.84 -9.81
N ASN A 162 -11.75 4.00 -9.90
CA ASN A 162 -12.33 5.30 -9.57
C ASN A 162 -12.91 6.02 -10.80
N GLU A 163 -13.07 5.33 -11.93
CA GLU A 163 -13.65 5.86 -13.17
C GLU A 163 -12.97 7.13 -13.67
N VAL A 164 -11.64 7.24 -13.46
CA VAL A 164 -10.84 8.37 -13.92
C VAL A 164 -10.57 8.22 -15.43
N TRP A 165 -10.91 9.24 -16.21
CA TRP A 165 -10.66 9.30 -17.64
C TRP A 165 -9.47 10.21 -17.94
N HIS A 166 -8.42 9.63 -18.55
CA HIS A 166 -7.24 10.37 -19.01
C HIS A 166 -6.58 9.66 -20.18
N ALA A 167 -6.08 10.43 -21.18
CA ALA A 167 -5.50 9.85 -22.40
C ALA A 167 -4.29 8.94 -22.13
N TRP A 168 -3.50 9.21 -21.10
CA TRP A 168 -2.38 8.36 -20.68
C TRP A 168 -2.82 6.93 -20.33
N LEU A 169 -3.99 6.75 -19.73
CA LEU A 169 -4.49 5.43 -19.29
C LEU A 169 -4.61 4.42 -20.42
N PHE A 170 -4.87 4.83 -21.65
CA PHE A 170 -4.96 3.88 -22.77
C PHE A 170 -3.65 3.11 -22.95
N ARG A 171 -2.53 3.82 -23.13
CA ARG A 171 -1.24 3.18 -23.30
C ARG A 171 -0.76 2.46 -22.05
N ALA A 172 -0.98 3.04 -20.87
CA ALA A 172 -0.61 2.43 -19.60
C ALA A 172 -1.38 1.12 -19.34
N THR A 173 -2.66 1.06 -19.75
CA THR A 173 -3.48 -0.15 -19.66
C THR A 173 -2.99 -1.23 -20.62
N ASP A 174 -2.65 -0.86 -21.86
CA ASP A 174 -2.08 -1.81 -22.85
C ASP A 174 -0.75 -2.38 -22.34
N PHE A 175 0.11 -1.54 -21.80
CA PHE A 175 1.35 -1.99 -21.15
C PHE A 175 1.07 -2.97 -19.99
N CYS A 176 0.13 -2.64 -19.10
CA CYS A 176 -0.20 -3.51 -17.97
C CYS A 176 -0.72 -4.86 -18.42
N TRP A 177 -1.58 -4.91 -19.45
CA TRP A 177 -2.05 -6.17 -20.00
C TRP A 177 -0.91 -7.02 -20.57
N ALA A 178 -0.05 -6.41 -21.40
CA ALA A 178 1.10 -7.12 -21.96
C ALA A 178 2.05 -7.63 -20.87
N ALA A 179 2.33 -6.81 -19.86
CA ALA A 179 3.19 -7.18 -18.73
C ALA A 179 2.57 -8.32 -17.91
N VAL A 180 1.29 -8.22 -17.55
CA VAL A 180 0.59 -9.28 -16.78
C VAL A 180 0.58 -10.59 -17.56
N GLU A 181 0.24 -10.57 -18.85
CA GLU A 181 0.15 -11.76 -19.69
C GLU A 181 1.51 -12.44 -19.93
N SER A 182 2.61 -11.67 -19.88
CA SER A 182 3.98 -12.21 -20.03
C SER A 182 4.59 -12.74 -18.73
N LEU A 183 3.97 -12.54 -17.55
CA LEU A 183 4.50 -13.05 -16.29
C LEU A 183 4.63 -14.57 -16.32
N GLY A 184 5.85 -15.07 -16.12
CA GLY A 184 6.20 -16.47 -16.05
C GLY A 184 6.87 -16.81 -14.71
N THR A 185 8.20 -16.68 -14.62
CA THR A 185 8.88 -16.69 -13.33
C THR A 185 8.73 -15.29 -12.73
N SER A 186 8.13 -15.19 -11.55
CA SER A 186 7.71 -13.89 -11.02
C SER A 186 8.13 -13.68 -9.56
N HIS A 187 8.27 -12.43 -9.22
CA HIS A 187 8.48 -11.99 -7.85
C HIS A 187 7.12 -11.71 -7.16
N PRO A 188 6.93 -11.99 -5.85
CA PRO A 188 5.67 -11.70 -5.16
C PRO A 188 5.18 -10.26 -5.32
N TYR A 189 6.06 -9.27 -5.31
CA TYR A 189 5.70 -7.87 -5.54
C TYR A 189 5.15 -7.61 -6.95
N GLU A 190 5.66 -8.29 -7.98
CA GLU A 190 5.12 -8.18 -9.34
C GLU A 190 3.70 -8.75 -9.42
N VAL A 191 3.47 -9.88 -8.75
CA VAL A 191 2.13 -10.48 -8.66
C VAL A 191 1.17 -9.59 -7.88
N GLN A 192 1.62 -8.94 -6.80
CA GLN A 192 0.81 -7.93 -6.10
C GLN A 192 0.44 -6.75 -7.01
N ALA A 193 1.39 -6.27 -7.81
CA ALA A 193 1.13 -5.19 -8.75
C ALA A 193 0.16 -5.62 -9.85
N ALA A 194 0.31 -6.84 -10.35
CA ALA A 194 -0.59 -7.43 -11.34
C ALA A 194 -2.01 -7.55 -10.80
N ILE A 195 -2.21 -8.10 -9.59
CA ILE A 195 -3.55 -8.23 -9.03
C ILE A 195 -4.19 -6.87 -8.71
N ALA A 196 -3.39 -5.88 -8.26
CA ALA A 196 -3.88 -4.53 -8.03
C ALA A 196 -4.41 -3.87 -9.33
N PHE A 197 -3.79 -4.16 -10.49
CA PHE A 197 -4.30 -3.79 -11.80
C PHE A 197 -5.59 -4.53 -12.14
N LEU A 198 -5.60 -5.86 -12.03
CA LEU A 198 -6.72 -6.71 -12.40
C LEU A 198 -7.97 -6.45 -11.56
N ASP A 199 -7.82 -6.11 -10.29
CA ASP A 199 -8.92 -5.77 -9.39
C ASP A 199 -9.66 -4.49 -9.84
N GLY A 200 -8.97 -3.57 -10.53
CA GLY A 200 -9.52 -2.28 -10.93
C GLY A 200 -9.96 -2.16 -12.38
N VAL A 201 -9.40 -2.96 -13.29
CA VAL A 201 -9.60 -2.79 -14.73
C VAL A 201 -11.03 -3.17 -15.17
N PRO A 202 -11.66 -2.47 -16.18
CA PRO A 202 -13.05 -2.69 -16.55
C PRO A 202 -13.34 -4.05 -17.21
N ASP A 203 -12.40 -4.61 -17.97
CA ASP A 203 -12.56 -5.92 -18.63
C ASP A 203 -12.49 -7.05 -17.59
N ARG A 204 -13.60 -7.28 -16.92
CA ARG A 204 -13.69 -8.25 -15.83
C ARG A 204 -13.46 -9.69 -16.26
N SER A 205 -13.87 -10.05 -17.50
CA SER A 205 -13.69 -11.40 -18.03
C SER A 205 -12.19 -11.71 -18.26
N ARG A 206 -11.48 -10.79 -18.92
CA ARG A 206 -10.03 -10.91 -19.13
C ARG A 206 -9.27 -10.85 -17.80
N ALA A 207 -9.69 -9.97 -16.88
CA ALA A 207 -9.09 -9.88 -15.55
C ALA A 207 -9.23 -11.18 -14.76
N GLN A 208 -10.39 -11.82 -14.78
CA GLN A 208 -10.61 -13.10 -14.10
C GLN A 208 -9.71 -14.20 -14.69
N ALA A 209 -9.65 -14.34 -16.02
CA ALA A 209 -8.80 -15.34 -16.67
C ALA A 209 -7.32 -15.13 -16.36
N ALA A 210 -6.84 -13.88 -16.34
CA ALA A 210 -5.48 -13.54 -15.96
C ALA A 210 -5.21 -13.83 -14.48
N ALA A 211 -6.15 -13.49 -13.58
CA ALA A 211 -6.04 -13.76 -12.15
C ALA A 211 -5.98 -15.28 -11.85
N ASP A 212 -6.79 -16.08 -12.54
CA ASP A 212 -6.77 -17.55 -12.39
C ASP A 212 -5.40 -18.13 -12.80
N ARG A 213 -4.79 -17.59 -13.87
CA ARG A 213 -3.42 -17.97 -14.29
C ARG A 213 -2.40 -17.58 -13.25
N LEU A 214 -2.48 -16.35 -12.71
CA LEU A 214 -1.56 -15.89 -11.67
C LEU A 214 -1.70 -16.71 -10.39
N GLY A 215 -2.90 -17.13 -10.03
CA GLY A 215 -3.14 -17.98 -8.87
C GLY A 215 -2.42 -19.32 -8.98
N ARG A 216 -2.43 -19.97 -10.17
CA ARG A 216 -1.64 -21.17 -10.41
C ARG A 216 -0.14 -20.90 -10.27
N LEU A 217 0.35 -19.82 -10.86
CA LEU A 217 1.76 -19.40 -10.77
C LEU A 217 2.19 -19.18 -9.31
N VAL A 218 1.37 -18.49 -8.49
CA VAL A 218 1.63 -18.27 -7.06
C VAL A 218 1.78 -19.59 -6.31
N ARG A 219 0.92 -20.58 -6.63
CA ARG A 219 0.97 -21.91 -6.02
C ARG A 219 2.19 -22.70 -6.46
N GLU A 220 2.45 -22.79 -7.77
CA GLU A 220 3.54 -23.57 -8.37
C GLU A 220 4.91 -23.06 -7.91
N GLN A 221 5.09 -21.74 -7.87
CA GLN A 221 6.34 -21.09 -7.46
C GLN A 221 6.43 -20.84 -5.94
N ARG A 222 5.40 -21.20 -5.19
CA ARG A 222 5.34 -21.02 -3.73
C ARG A 222 5.62 -19.56 -3.30
N LEU A 223 5.03 -18.59 -4.03
CA LEU A 223 5.24 -17.15 -3.80
C LEU A 223 4.49 -16.64 -2.56
N ALA A 224 3.55 -17.41 -2.03
CA ALA A 224 2.83 -17.11 -0.78
C ALA A 224 3.19 -18.13 0.29
N ALA A 225 3.55 -17.68 1.47
CA ALA A 225 3.70 -18.53 2.66
C ALA A 225 2.30 -18.84 3.22
N LEU A 226 1.87 -20.09 3.05
CA LEU A 226 0.53 -20.56 3.45
C LEU A 226 0.49 -21.02 4.91
N ASP A 227 1.66 -21.30 5.47
CA ASP A 227 1.88 -21.64 6.88
C ASP A 227 2.87 -20.63 7.49
N PRO A 228 2.38 -19.64 8.23
CA PRO A 228 3.22 -18.63 8.85
C PRO A 228 4.16 -19.19 9.95
N ASP A 229 3.85 -20.35 10.52
CA ASP A 229 4.64 -20.96 11.57
C ASP A 229 5.75 -21.88 10.99
N GLY A 230 5.72 -22.14 9.66
CA GLY A 230 6.68 -22.99 8.93
C GLY A 230 7.44 -22.25 7.82
N LEU A 231 7.91 -21.02 8.05
CA LEU A 231 8.50 -20.15 7.02
C LEU A 231 9.74 -20.72 6.34
N ASP A 232 10.55 -21.52 7.04
CA ASP A 232 11.75 -22.18 6.47
C ASP A 232 11.41 -23.09 5.27
N ALA A 233 10.17 -23.51 5.15
CA ALA A 233 9.72 -24.31 4.02
C ALA A 233 9.50 -23.51 2.74
N TYR A 234 9.49 -22.18 2.77
CA TYR A 234 9.19 -21.31 1.63
C TYR A 234 10.44 -20.66 1.07
N PRO A 235 10.54 -20.50 -0.27
CA PRO A 235 11.68 -19.81 -0.86
C PRO A 235 11.69 -18.33 -0.45
N VAL A 236 12.90 -17.84 -0.19
CA VAL A 236 13.12 -16.39 0.01
C VAL A 236 13.36 -15.77 -1.37
N SER A 237 12.50 -14.82 -1.74
CA SER A 237 12.61 -14.14 -3.03
C SER A 237 13.84 -13.23 -3.07
N PRO A 238 14.46 -13.03 -4.26
CA PRO A 238 15.61 -12.13 -4.41
C PRO A 238 15.31 -10.73 -3.87
N GLY A 239 16.22 -10.18 -3.09
CA GLY A 239 16.07 -8.82 -2.52
C GLY A 239 15.26 -8.73 -1.23
N TYR A 240 14.64 -9.81 -0.77
CA TYR A 240 13.95 -9.84 0.51
C TYR A 240 14.91 -9.67 1.69
N ALA A 241 14.39 -9.04 2.74
CA ALA A 241 15.04 -9.05 4.04
C ALA A 241 14.92 -10.45 4.69
N PRO A 242 15.80 -10.80 5.64
CA PRO A 242 15.64 -12.03 6.41
C PRO A 242 14.25 -12.10 7.07
N GLY A 243 13.53 -13.19 6.85
CA GLY A 243 12.16 -13.39 7.36
C GLY A 243 11.05 -12.65 6.60
N GLU A 244 11.38 -11.96 5.51
CA GLU A 244 10.38 -11.35 4.64
C GLU A 244 9.70 -12.43 3.78
N HIS A 245 8.38 -12.51 3.87
CA HIS A 245 7.53 -13.36 3.06
C HIS A 245 6.23 -12.63 2.73
N HIS A 246 5.60 -13.04 1.64
CA HIS A 246 4.23 -12.66 1.33
C HIS A 246 3.27 -13.75 1.79
N PHE A 247 2.14 -13.33 2.31
CA PHE A 247 1.08 -14.21 2.84
C PHE A 247 -0.19 -14.05 2.00
N PRO A 248 -1.18 -14.95 2.12
CA PRO A 248 -2.48 -14.81 1.44
C PRO A 248 -3.11 -13.43 1.57
N HIS A 249 -3.07 -12.81 2.76
CA HIS A 249 -3.63 -11.47 3.00
C HIS A 249 -2.86 -10.34 2.29
N ASP A 250 -1.61 -10.56 1.87
CA ASP A 250 -0.85 -9.56 1.11
C ASP A 250 -1.32 -9.48 -0.35
N PHE A 251 -1.76 -10.59 -0.93
CA PHE A 251 -2.34 -10.63 -2.27
C PHE A 251 -3.82 -10.27 -2.29
N ALA A 252 -4.59 -10.78 -1.33
CA ALA A 252 -6.02 -10.53 -1.19
C ALA A 252 -6.30 -9.68 0.07
N LYS A 253 -6.05 -8.37 -0.02
CA LYS A 253 -6.24 -7.43 1.10
C LYS A 253 -7.70 -7.22 1.49
N VAL A 254 -8.62 -7.57 0.59
CA VAL A 254 -10.07 -7.51 0.80
C VAL A 254 -10.72 -8.76 0.20
N PRO A 255 -11.90 -9.18 0.72
CA PRO A 255 -12.60 -10.38 0.22
C PRO A 255 -12.97 -10.31 -1.26
N GLU A 256 -13.20 -9.10 -1.78
CA GLU A 256 -13.62 -8.86 -3.16
C GLU A 256 -12.49 -8.94 -4.19
N SER A 257 -11.21 -9.01 -3.74
CA SER A 257 -10.07 -9.17 -4.65
C SER A 257 -10.15 -10.49 -5.42
N LEU A 258 -9.81 -10.47 -6.70
CA LEU A 258 -9.71 -11.67 -7.53
C LEU A 258 -8.70 -12.68 -6.96
N ALA A 259 -7.67 -12.21 -6.25
CA ALA A 259 -6.69 -13.08 -5.58
C ALA A 259 -7.30 -13.89 -4.42
N ARG A 260 -8.48 -13.51 -3.90
CA ARG A 260 -9.09 -14.25 -2.81
C ARG A 260 -9.36 -15.71 -3.19
N ALA A 261 -9.72 -15.98 -4.44
CA ALA A 261 -9.96 -17.31 -4.96
C ALA A 261 -8.69 -18.20 -5.07
N TRP A 262 -7.50 -17.63 -4.90
CA TRP A 262 -6.24 -18.39 -4.95
C TRP A 262 -6.02 -19.23 -3.69
N PHE A 263 -6.69 -18.90 -2.61
CA PHE A 263 -6.47 -19.46 -1.27
C PHE A 263 -7.76 -20.05 -0.71
N THR A 264 -7.63 -21.20 -0.05
CA THR A 264 -8.73 -21.79 0.71
C THR A 264 -9.07 -20.91 1.93
N ASP A 265 -10.27 -21.11 2.48
CA ASP A 265 -10.69 -20.39 3.69
C ASP A 265 -9.72 -20.66 4.86
N ALA A 266 -9.28 -21.91 5.04
CA ALA A 266 -8.35 -22.26 6.10
C ALA A 266 -6.95 -21.58 5.95
N GLU A 267 -6.45 -21.40 4.72
CA GLU A 267 -5.20 -20.69 4.45
C GLU A 267 -5.36 -19.19 4.72
N MET A 268 -6.48 -18.61 4.31
CA MET A 268 -6.77 -17.21 4.59
C MET A 268 -6.95 -16.96 6.09
N GLU A 269 -7.67 -17.84 6.80
CA GLU A 269 -7.84 -17.77 8.24
C GLU A 269 -6.49 -17.76 8.97
N ARG A 270 -5.60 -18.73 8.68
CA ARG A 270 -4.25 -18.76 9.27
C ARG A 270 -3.45 -17.50 8.98
N SER A 271 -3.56 -17.00 7.77
CA SER A 271 -2.88 -15.78 7.33
C SER A 271 -3.39 -14.54 8.10
N LEU A 272 -4.70 -14.43 8.32
CA LEU A 272 -5.31 -13.33 9.08
C LEU A 272 -5.03 -13.45 10.59
N ASP A 273 -5.00 -14.68 11.13
CA ASP A 273 -4.59 -14.91 12.53
C ASP A 273 -3.14 -14.48 12.75
N PHE A 274 -2.26 -14.80 11.79
CA PHE A 274 -0.88 -14.34 11.82
C PHE A 274 -0.81 -12.81 11.76
N LEU A 275 -1.53 -12.16 10.84
CA LEU A 275 -1.59 -10.70 10.76
C LEU A 275 -2.05 -10.08 12.08
N ALA A 276 -3.07 -10.64 12.72
CA ALA A 276 -3.57 -10.14 14.01
C ALA A 276 -2.51 -10.28 15.14
N ARG A 277 -1.78 -11.40 15.19
CA ARG A 277 -0.71 -11.64 16.17
C ARG A 277 0.53 -10.76 16.00
N GLU A 278 0.74 -10.21 14.80
CA GLU A 278 1.90 -9.35 14.50
C GLU A 278 1.83 -7.96 15.14
N GLN A 279 0.71 -7.58 15.75
CA GLN A 279 0.63 -6.31 16.47
C GLN A 279 1.59 -6.34 17.67
N ARG A 280 2.53 -5.39 17.68
CA ARG A 280 3.55 -5.27 18.73
C ARG A 280 2.98 -4.70 20.04
N GLU A 281 3.74 -4.79 21.11
CA GLU A 281 3.37 -4.25 22.43
C GLU A 281 3.09 -2.74 22.38
N ASP A 282 3.80 -1.99 21.53
CA ASP A 282 3.59 -0.56 21.33
C ASP A 282 2.32 -0.24 20.52
N GLY A 283 1.59 -1.23 20.03
CA GLY A 283 0.35 -1.11 19.27
C GLY A 283 0.52 -1.04 17.77
N GLY A 284 1.74 -0.89 17.25
CA GLY A 284 2.02 -0.84 15.79
C GLY A 284 2.33 -2.21 15.19
N TRP A 285 2.19 -2.35 13.87
CA TRP A 285 2.65 -3.51 13.12
C TRP A 285 4.09 -3.33 12.65
N PRO A 286 4.88 -4.42 12.50
CA PRO A 286 6.24 -4.37 12.01
C PRO A 286 6.30 -4.11 10.52
N VAL A 287 7.37 -3.45 10.06
CA VAL A 287 7.78 -3.43 8.66
C VAL A 287 8.62 -4.69 8.40
N ARG A 288 8.27 -5.48 7.39
CA ARG A 288 8.94 -6.74 7.09
C ARG A 288 10.03 -6.59 6.02
N TRP A 289 9.93 -5.58 5.13
CA TRP A 289 10.94 -5.32 4.10
C TRP A 289 12.18 -4.61 4.64
N ARG A 290 13.25 -4.63 3.85
CA ARG A 290 14.54 -4.04 4.21
C ARG A 290 14.41 -2.55 4.51
N GLN A 291 14.90 -2.15 5.69
CA GLN A 291 15.02 -0.74 6.07
C GLN A 291 16.41 -0.24 5.67
N TRP A 292 16.48 0.93 5.05
CA TRP A 292 17.72 1.50 4.54
C TRP A 292 18.24 2.71 5.36
N ALA A 293 17.37 3.35 6.14
CA ALA A 293 17.70 4.45 7.02
C ALA A 293 16.92 4.35 8.32
N PRO A 294 17.45 4.84 9.46
CA PRO A 294 16.79 4.70 10.78
C PRO A 294 15.38 5.29 10.85
N GLY A 295 15.13 6.40 10.11
CA GLY A 295 13.82 7.06 10.08
C GLY A 295 12.76 6.34 9.26
N THR A 296 13.13 5.46 8.34
CA THR A 296 12.17 4.84 7.41
C THR A 296 11.20 3.90 8.11
N ALA A 297 11.64 3.17 9.13
CA ALA A 297 10.77 2.34 9.94
C ALA A 297 9.71 3.16 10.69
N LEU A 298 10.10 4.31 11.25
CA LEU A 298 9.16 5.20 11.97
C LEU A 298 8.08 5.76 11.05
N GLU A 299 8.42 6.05 9.79
CA GLU A 299 7.46 6.55 8.80
C GLU A 299 6.61 5.43 8.20
N ALA A 300 7.18 4.24 7.98
CA ALA A 300 6.49 3.13 7.35
C ALA A 300 5.55 2.37 8.31
N ARG A 301 5.92 2.20 9.59
CA ARG A 301 5.11 1.45 10.56
C ARG A 301 3.69 1.98 10.72
N PRO A 302 3.41 3.31 10.81
CA PRO A 302 2.05 3.82 10.86
C PRO A 302 1.24 3.47 9.60
N ILE A 303 1.87 3.49 8.41
CA ILE A 303 1.24 3.10 7.15
C ILE A 303 0.83 1.62 7.22
N VAL A 304 1.77 0.74 7.57
CA VAL A 304 1.53 -0.70 7.71
C VAL A 304 0.45 -0.98 8.76
N THR A 305 0.46 -0.27 9.88
CA THR A 305 -0.52 -0.40 10.96
C THR A 305 -1.94 -0.09 10.48
N ILE A 306 -2.11 1.01 9.74
CA ILE A 306 -3.42 1.37 9.17
C ILE A 306 -3.89 0.29 8.17
N GLU A 307 -3.01 -0.19 7.29
CA GLU A 307 -3.37 -1.19 6.28
C GLU A 307 -3.67 -2.56 6.91
N ALA A 308 -2.92 -2.99 7.95
CA ALA A 308 -3.20 -4.22 8.69
C ALA A 308 -4.60 -4.20 9.32
N LEU A 309 -4.94 -3.13 10.01
CA LEU A 309 -6.28 -2.97 10.62
C LEU A 309 -7.39 -2.89 9.55
N ARG A 310 -7.13 -2.24 8.41
CA ARG A 310 -8.09 -2.19 7.30
C ARG A 310 -8.33 -3.59 6.73
N THR A 311 -7.28 -4.38 6.54
CA THR A 311 -7.38 -5.76 6.07
C THR A 311 -8.15 -6.62 7.07
N LEU A 312 -7.79 -6.61 8.35
CA LEU A 312 -8.48 -7.36 9.40
C LEU A 312 -9.97 -7.00 9.43
N ARG A 313 -10.30 -5.71 9.38
CA ARG A 313 -11.70 -5.24 9.36
C ARG A 313 -12.45 -5.69 8.11
N ALA A 314 -11.82 -5.67 6.93
CA ALA A 314 -12.44 -6.10 5.68
C ALA A 314 -12.85 -7.58 5.73
N TYR A 315 -12.10 -8.40 6.46
CA TYR A 315 -12.41 -9.81 6.70
C TYR A 315 -13.25 -10.06 7.97
N GLY A 316 -13.81 -9.02 8.57
CA GLY A 316 -14.67 -9.16 9.76
C GLY A 316 -13.93 -9.61 11.02
N ARG A 317 -12.61 -9.49 11.08
CA ARG A 317 -11.83 -9.82 12.28
C ARG A 317 -12.08 -8.79 13.38
N PRO A 318 -12.18 -9.22 14.65
CA PRO A 318 -12.39 -8.31 15.78
C PRO A 318 -11.17 -7.41 15.95
N ILE A 319 -11.37 -6.10 15.86
CA ILE A 319 -10.34 -5.07 16.06
C ILE A 319 -10.75 -4.02 17.10
N ASP A 320 -12.05 -3.95 17.43
CA ASP A 320 -12.65 -3.00 18.39
C ASP A 320 -12.70 -3.56 19.82
#